data_71d34de4369f47704c934ff29bcf9135
#
_entry.id   71d34de4369f47704c934ff29bcf9135
#
_cell.length_a   1.000
_cell.length_b   1.000
_cell.length_c   1.000
_cell.angle_alpha   90.00
_cell.angle_beta   90.00
_cell.angle_gamma   90.00
#
_symmetry.space_group_name_H-M   'P 1'
#
loop_
_entity.id
_entity.type
_entity.pdbx_description
1 polymer ?
#
loop_
_entity_poly.entity_id
_entity_poly.type
_entity_poly.pdbx_seq_one_letter_code
_entity_poly.pdbx_strand_id
1 'polypeptide(L)'
;YHHHYDGWVLPKGTVEEGESFDETAIREVREETDANVTIVCYVGKSNYSFTVPEGTVDKTVHWYLMMGDSYHSRPQRREYFEDSGYYKYHEAYHLLKFANEKAVLKQAFRAYIDMKRHGRWNQNDARKKDSQPQN
;
A
#
# COMPACT_ATOMS: atom_id res chain seq x y z
N TYR A 1 -8.61 0.59 -9.07
CA TYR A 1 -8.41 0.55 -10.55
C TYR A 1 -7.96 1.91 -11.03
N HIS A 2 -6.84 1.95 -11.72
CA HIS A 2 -6.27 3.19 -12.24
C HIS A 2 -6.54 3.32 -13.74
N HIS A 3 -7.23 4.37 -14.13
CA HIS A 3 -7.64 4.60 -15.51
C HIS A 3 -6.44 4.68 -16.48
N HIS A 4 -5.42 5.44 -16.10
CA HIS A 4 -4.26 5.68 -16.94
C HIS A 4 -3.48 4.40 -17.27
N TYR A 5 -3.39 3.47 -16.30
CA TYR A 5 -2.69 2.18 -16.50
C TYR A 5 -3.61 1.08 -17.02
N ASP A 6 -4.91 1.32 -17.04
CA ASP A 6 -5.93 0.33 -17.38
C ASP A 6 -5.74 -0.96 -16.59
N GLY A 7 -5.68 -0.83 -15.26
CA GLY A 7 -5.48 -1.98 -14.39
C GLY A 7 -5.51 -1.64 -12.91
N TRP A 8 -5.54 -2.70 -12.11
CA TRP A 8 -5.51 -2.58 -10.66
C TRP A 8 -4.07 -2.39 -10.18
N VAL A 9 -3.90 -1.47 -9.24
CA VAL A 9 -2.61 -1.13 -8.66
C VAL A 9 -2.75 -1.02 -7.15
N LEU A 10 -1.63 -1.21 -6.45
CA LEU A 10 -1.56 -0.96 -5.01
C LEU A 10 -1.45 0.55 -4.76
N PRO A 11 -2.03 1.06 -3.66
CA PRO A 11 -1.90 2.48 -3.32
C PRO A 11 -0.45 2.87 -3.09
N LYS A 12 -0.03 3.97 -3.69
CA LYS A 12 1.31 4.54 -3.49
C LYS A 12 1.31 6.01 -3.89
N GLY A 13 2.34 6.71 -3.48
CA GLY A 13 2.51 8.10 -3.87
C GLY A 13 3.85 8.67 -3.43
N THR A 14 4.04 9.96 -3.69
CA THR A 14 5.30 10.65 -3.47
C THR A 14 5.34 11.28 -2.08
N VAL A 15 6.51 11.17 -1.43
CA VAL A 15 6.75 11.82 -0.14
C VAL A 15 6.67 13.33 -0.30
N GLU A 16 5.90 13.98 0.55
CA GLU A 16 5.84 15.43 0.62
C GLU A 16 6.86 15.96 1.62
N GLU A 17 7.22 17.23 1.47
CA GLU A 17 8.18 17.87 2.36
C GLU A 17 7.76 17.74 3.81
N GLY A 18 8.68 17.28 4.65
CA GLY A 18 8.42 17.10 6.07
C GLY A 18 7.77 15.79 6.47
N GLU A 19 7.40 14.96 5.49
CA GLU A 19 6.82 13.65 5.77
C GLU A 19 7.88 12.56 5.90
N SER A 20 7.62 11.61 6.82
CA SER A 20 8.32 10.32 6.82
C SER A 20 7.70 9.40 5.77
N PHE A 21 8.37 8.29 5.47
CA PHE A 21 7.79 7.27 4.57
C PHE A 21 6.50 6.69 5.14
N ASP A 22 6.44 6.49 6.45
CA ASP A 22 5.25 5.98 7.15
C ASP A 22 4.05 6.92 6.96
N GLU A 23 4.29 8.22 7.18
CA GLU A 23 3.26 9.24 7.03
C GLU A 23 2.75 9.33 5.60
N THR A 24 3.67 9.25 4.63
CA THR A 24 3.31 9.23 3.21
C THR A 24 2.42 8.03 2.89
N ALA A 25 2.78 6.85 3.38
CA ALA A 25 2.02 5.63 3.12
C ALA A 25 0.59 5.73 3.63
N ILE A 26 0.42 6.22 4.86
CA ILE A 26 -0.90 6.40 5.46
C ILE A 26 -1.72 7.45 4.69
N ARG A 27 -1.10 8.58 4.37
CA ARG A 27 -1.77 9.67 3.64
C ARG A 27 -2.21 9.22 2.25
N GLU A 28 -1.33 8.54 1.51
CA GLU A 28 -1.64 8.11 0.14
C GLU A 28 -2.77 7.07 0.11
N VAL A 29 -2.79 6.14 1.06
CA VAL A 29 -3.89 5.18 1.14
C VAL A 29 -5.19 5.92 1.40
N ARG A 30 -5.18 6.90 2.30
CA ARG A 30 -6.38 7.69 2.60
C ARG A 30 -6.83 8.51 1.40
N GLU A 31 -5.92 9.16 0.70
CA GLU A 31 -6.24 9.99 -0.46
C GLU A 31 -6.77 9.14 -1.62
N GLU A 32 -6.17 7.99 -1.87
CA GLU A 32 -6.53 7.16 -3.01
C GLU A 32 -7.76 6.29 -2.74
N THR A 33 -8.02 5.89 -1.51
CA THR A 33 -9.07 4.93 -1.18
C THR A 33 -10.02 5.36 -0.08
N ASP A 34 -9.78 6.49 0.57
CA ASP A 34 -10.56 6.96 1.73
C ASP A 34 -10.52 5.99 2.92
N ALA A 35 -9.51 5.12 2.98
CA ALA A 35 -9.35 4.17 4.07
C ALA A 35 -8.46 4.74 5.18
N ASN A 36 -8.82 4.45 6.43
CA ASN A 36 -8.00 4.75 7.59
C ASN A 36 -7.23 3.49 7.98
N VAL A 37 -5.91 3.60 8.00
CA VAL A 37 -5.04 2.44 8.20
C VAL A 37 -4.00 2.68 9.27
N THR A 38 -3.51 1.58 9.84
CA THR A 38 -2.44 1.52 10.80
C THR A 38 -1.31 0.69 10.21
N ILE A 39 -0.07 1.15 10.32
CA ILE A 39 1.07 0.39 9.84
C ILE A 39 1.37 -0.76 10.81
N VAL A 40 1.48 -1.97 10.25
CA VAL A 40 1.87 -3.16 11.00
C VAL A 40 3.37 -3.38 10.91
N CYS A 41 3.91 -3.40 9.69
CA CYS A 41 5.36 -3.55 9.49
C CYS A 41 5.77 -3.09 8.09
N TYR A 42 7.06 -2.85 7.96
CA TYR A 42 7.68 -2.57 6.67
C TYR A 42 7.86 -3.89 5.92
N VAL A 43 7.50 -3.91 4.64
CA VAL A 43 7.57 -5.12 3.81
C VAL A 43 8.83 -5.15 2.95
N GLY A 44 9.17 -4.04 2.35
CA GLY A 44 10.31 -3.96 1.44
C GLY A 44 10.15 -2.84 0.44
N LYS A 45 11.04 -2.80 -0.54
CA LYS A 45 11.02 -1.76 -1.56
C LYS A 45 10.98 -2.36 -2.95
N SER A 46 10.44 -1.61 -3.89
CA SER A 46 10.50 -1.91 -5.32
C SER A 46 10.93 -0.68 -6.08
N ASN A 47 11.44 -0.90 -7.29
CA ASN A 47 11.90 0.19 -8.14
C ASN A 47 11.16 0.17 -9.46
N TYR A 48 10.89 1.35 -10.00
CA TYR A 48 10.40 1.48 -11.35
C TYR A 48 11.00 2.72 -12.00
N SER A 49 11.03 2.73 -13.33
CA SER A 49 11.60 3.84 -14.09
C SER A 49 10.62 4.26 -15.16
N PHE A 50 10.66 5.55 -15.51
CA PHE A 50 9.90 6.07 -16.63
C PHE A 50 10.71 7.15 -17.34
N THR A 51 10.39 7.37 -18.61
CA THR A 51 11.08 8.32 -19.45
C THR A 51 10.30 9.62 -19.53
N VAL A 52 11.00 10.73 -19.36
CA VAL A 52 10.49 12.08 -19.56
C VAL A 52 11.40 12.77 -20.59
N PRO A 53 11.01 13.93 -21.14
CA PRO A 53 11.85 14.61 -22.15
C PRO A 53 13.28 14.88 -21.68
N GLU A 54 13.48 15.11 -20.38
CA GLU A 54 14.79 15.41 -19.78
C GLU A 54 15.64 14.16 -19.53
N GLY A 55 15.09 12.96 -19.69
CA GLY A 55 15.82 11.72 -19.47
C GLY A 55 14.98 10.66 -18.77
N THR A 56 15.65 9.76 -18.05
CA THR A 56 15.01 8.67 -17.30
C THR A 56 14.91 9.05 -15.83
N VAL A 57 13.73 8.82 -15.25
CA VAL A 57 13.50 9.02 -13.81
C VAL A 57 13.36 7.64 -13.16
N ASP A 58 14.18 7.39 -12.13
CA ASP A 58 14.11 6.17 -11.33
C ASP A 58 13.41 6.48 -10.01
N LYS A 59 12.45 5.63 -9.65
CA LYS A 59 11.68 5.76 -8.42
C LYS A 59 11.82 4.52 -7.56
N THR A 60 11.96 4.74 -6.25
CA THR A 60 11.91 3.67 -5.25
C THR A 60 10.63 3.83 -4.44
N VAL A 61 9.90 2.75 -4.29
CA VAL A 61 8.67 2.73 -3.48
C VAL A 61 8.91 1.85 -2.26
N HIS A 62 8.62 2.40 -1.09
CA HIS A 62 8.67 1.66 0.17
C HIS A 62 7.27 1.16 0.50
N TRP A 63 7.14 -0.13 0.78
CA TRP A 63 5.86 -0.78 0.98
C TRP A 63 5.67 -1.22 2.42
N TYR A 64 4.43 -1.11 2.89
CA TYR A 64 4.06 -1.41 4.27
C TYR A 64 2.86 -2.33 4.30
N LEU A 65 2.89 -3.28 5.23
CA LEU A 65 1.71 -4.05 5.59
C LEU A 65 0.90 -3.21 6.57
N MET A 66 -0.37 -3.03 6.26
CA MET A 66 -1.25 -2.18 7.03
C MET A 66 -2.52 -2.92 7.42
N MET A 67 -3.16 -2.44 8.48
CA MET A 67 -4.49 -2.89 8.86
C MET A 67 -5.46 -1.73 8.78
N GLY A 68 -6.59 -1.95 8.11
CA GLY A 68 -7.67 -0.98 8.07
C GLY A 68 -8.59 -1.13 9.27
N ASP A 69 -9.27 -0.06 9.63
CA ASP A 69 -10.27 -0.07 10.69
C ASP A 69 -11.64 -0.55 10.20
N SER A 70 -11.82 -0.65 8.89
CA SER A 70 -13.06 -1.13 8.27
C SER A 70 -12.75 -1.57 6.83
N TYR A 71 -13.77 -2.12 6.14
CA TYR A 71 -13.68 -2.44 4.73
C TYR A 71 -14.16 -1.30 3.83
N HIS A 72 -14.25 -0.09 4.38
CA HIS A 72 -14.65 1.08 3.62
C HIS A 72 -13.54 1.51 2.67
N SER A 73 -13.89 1.74 1.41
CA SER A 73 -12.99 2.35 0.45
C SER A 73 -13.79 3.18 -0.55
N ARG A 74 -13.16 4.22 -1.09
CA ARG A 74 -13.74 5.08 -2.11
C ARG A 74 -12.62 5.52 -3.05
N PRO A 75 -12.77 5.32 -4.36
CA PRO A 75 -11.73 5.70 -5.30
C PRO A 75 -11.58 7.23 -5.39
N GLN A 76 -10.35 7.71 -5.53
CA GLN A 76 -10.07 9.12 -5.72
C GLN A 76 -10.03 9.43 -7.22
N ARG A 77 -11.17 9.85 -7.77
CA ARG A 77 -11.33 10.03 -9.22
C ARG A 77 -10.47 11.17 -9.78
N ARG A 78 -10.11 12.14 -8.96
CA ARG A 78 -9.25 13.26 -9.38
C ARG A 78 -7.83 12.80 -9.72
N GLU A 79 -7.41 11.64 -9.18
CA GLU A 79 -6.10 11.06 -9.44
C GLU A 79 -6.17 9.89 -10.42
N TYR A 80 -7.22 9.85 -11.24
CA TYR A 80 -7.45 8.83 -12.27
C TYR A 80 -7.84 7.45 -11.71
N PHE A 81 -8.27 7.37 -10.46
CA PHE A 81 -8.77 6.12 -9.90
C PHE A 81 -10.27 5.99 -10.16
N GLU A 82 -10.65 4.94 -10.85
CA GLU A 82 -12.05 4.68 -11.20
C GLU A 82 -12.75 3.77 -10.20
N ASP A 83 -11.99 2.94 -9.50
CA ASP A 83 -12.54 2.00 -8.54
C ASP A 83 -11.52 1.67 -7.47
N SER A 84 -12.00 1.26 -6.30
CA SER A 84 -11.18 0.77 -5.20
C SER A 84 -11.94 -0.33 -4.46
N GLY A 85 -11.21 -1.16 -3.69
CA GLY A 85 -11.87 -2.20 -2.93
C GLY A 85 -10.90 -3.07 -2.15
N TYR A 86 -11.48 -3.94 -1.35
CA TYR A 86 -10.77 -4.95 -0.57
C TYR A 86 -10.99 -6.30 -1.22
N TYR A 87 -9.90 -7.03 -1.41
CA TYR A 87 -9.91 -8.32 -2.08
C TYR A 87 -9.12 -9.33 -1.27
N LYS A 88 -9.53 -10.59 -1.31
CA LYS A 88 -8.73 -11.67 -0.75
C LYS A 88 -7.41 -11.77 -1.50
N TYR A 89 -6.38 -12.29 -0.84
CA TYR A 89 -5.03 -12.32 -1.39
C TYR A 89 -4.96 -12.89 -2.81
N HIS A 90 -5.56 -14.05 -3.03
CA HIS A 90 -5.48 -14.69 -4.36
C HIS A 90 -6.16 -13.86 -5.44
N GLU A 91 -7.28 -13.25 -5.10
CA GLU A 91 -8.01 -12.38 -6.03
C GLU A 91 -7.18 -11.12 -6.33
N ALA A 92 -6.65 -10.48 -5.30
CA ALA A 92 -5.83 -9.28 -5.46
C ALA A 92 -4.58 -9.58 -6.28
N TYR A 93 -3.93 -10.70 -6.02
CA TYR A 93 -2.73 -11.11 -6.76
C TYR A 93 -3.00 -11.19 -8.26
N HIS A 94 -4.10 -11.81 -8.66
CA HIS A 94 -4.46 -11.93 -10.07
C HIS A 94 -4.93 -10.63 -10.69
N LEU A 95 -5.54 -9.74 -9.91
CA LEU A 95 -6.04 -8.47 -10.41
C LEU A 95 -4.92 -7.45 -10.66
N LEU A 96 -3.85 -7.48 -9.90
CA LEU A 96 -2.77 -6.50 -10.02
C LEU A 96 -2.14 -6.53 -11.40
N LYS A 97 -1.96 -5.34 -11.96
CA LYS A 97 -1.40 -5.17 -13.29
C LYS A 97 0.10 -5.46 -13.35
N PHE A 98 0.86 -5.01 -12.35
CA PHE A 98 2.31 -5.01 -12.41
C PHE A 98 2.94 -6.16 -11.63
N ALA A 99 3.91 -6.83 -12.24
CA ALA A 99 4.59 -7.98 -11.64
C ALA A 99 5.34 -7.61 -10.36
N ASN A 100 5.95 -6.43 -10.32
CA ASN A 100 6.66 -5.97 -9.12
C ASN A 100 5.71 -5.74 -7.94
N GLU A 101 4.48 -5.30 -8.20
CA GLU A 101 3.47 -5.14 -7.16
C GLU A 101 2.91 -6.48 -6.71
N LYS A 102 2.77 -7.45 -7.63
CA LYS A 102 2.42 -8.82 -7.27
C LYS A 102 3.46 -9.42 -6.31
N ALA A 103 4.74 -9.18 -6.57
CA ALA A 103 5.81 -9.65 -5.71
C ALA A 103 5.75 -9.02 -4.31
N VAL A 104 5.47 -7.73 -4.25
CA VAL A 104 5.29 -7.00 -2.98
C VAL A 104 4.10 -7.57 -2.21
N LEU A 105 2.98 -7.79 -2.88
CA LEU A 105 1.80 -8.37 -2.23
C LEU A 105 2.11 -9.75 -1.66
N LYS A 106 2.87 -10.55 -2.38
CA LYS A 106 3.28 -11.89 -1.92
C LYS A 106 4.16 -11.79 -0.66
N GLN A 107 5.10 -10.86 -0.63
CA GLN A 107 5.93 -10.62 0.55
C GLN A 107 5.10 -10.17 1.74
N ALA A 108 4.15 -9.28 1.53
CA ALA A 108 3.25 -8.81 2.58
C ALA A 108 2.40 -9.94 3.14
N PHE A 109 1.89 -10.80 2.28
CA PHE A 109 1.08 -11.95 2.69
C PHE A 109 1.91 -12.94 3.52
N ARG A 110 3.15 -13.19 3.12
CA ARG A 110 4.07 -14.04 3.90
C ARG A 110 4.33 -13.45 5.28
N ALA A 111 4.54 -12.14 5.37
CA ALA A 111 4.72 -11.46 6.65
C ALA A 111 3.48 -11.60 7.52
N TYR A 112 2.30 -11.44 6.95
CA TYR A 112 1.04 -11.62 7.65
C TYR A 112 0.87 -13.04 8.20
N ILE A 113 1.12 -14.06 7.37
CA ILE A 113 1.02 -15.45 7.77
C ILE A 113 2.02 -15.78 8.88
N ASP A 114 3.25 -15.30 8.77
CA ASP A 114 4.27 -15.49 9.79
C ASP A 114 3.86 -14.89 11.13
N MET A 115 3.37 -13.66 11.12
CA MET A 115 2.89 -12.99 12.32
C MET A 115 1.71 -13.73 12.95
N LYS A 116 0.81 -14.24 12.12
CA LYS A 116 -0.36 -14.97 12.59
C LYS A 116 0.04 -16.29 13.24
N ARG A 117 0.99 -17.02 12.65
CA ARG A 117 1.49 -18.29 13.19
C ARG A 117 2.18 -18.12 14.53
N HIS A 118 2.88 -17.01 14.71
CA HIS A 118 3.61 -16.73 15.96
C HIS A 118 2.78 -15.93 16.98
N GLY A 119 1.48 -15.80 16.74
CA GLY A 119 0.60 -15.07 17.64
C GLY A 119 0.84 -13.56 17.67
N ARG A 120 1.55 -13.01 16.67
CA ARG A 120 1.87 -11.58 16.63
C ARG A 120 0.79 -10.75 15.93
N TRP A 121 -0.04 -11.39 15.12
CA TRP A 121 -1.12 -10.70 14.45
C TRP A 121 -2.36 -10.74 15.32
N ASN A 122 -2.72 -9.58 15.83
CA ASN A 122 -3.92 -9.39 16.61
C ASN A 122 -4.43 -8.00 16.33
N GLN A 123 -5.70 -7.87 16.01
CA GLN A 123 -6.30 -6.57 15.68
C GLN A 123 -6.13 -5.57 16.81
N ASN A 124 -6.27 -6.02 18.07
CA ASN A 124 -6.09 -5.15 19.23
C ASN A 124 -4.63 -4.73 19.38
N ASP A 125 -3.68 -5.62 19.13
CA ASP A 125 -2.25 -5.30 19.21
C ASP A 125 -1.85 -4.28 18.14
N ALA A 126 -2.37 -4.40 16.94
CA ALA A 126 -2.12 -3.43 15.89
C ALA A 126 -2.67 -2.05 16.25
N ARG A 127 -3.85 -1.98 16.87
CA ARG A 127 -4.42 -0.71 17.35
C ARG A 127 -3.60 -0.10 18.47
N LYS A 128 -3.05 -0.91 19.37
CA LYS A 128 -2.15 -0.44 20.42
C LYS A 128 -0.87 0.14 19.83
N LYS A 129 -0.32 -0.50 18.80
CA LYS A 129 0.86 0.00 18.08
C LYS A 129 0.59 1.34 17.40
N ASP A 130 -0.62 1.55 16.92
CA ASP A 130 -1.01 2.81 16.31
C ASP A 130 -0.98 3.97 17.30
N SER A 131 -1.23 3.71 18.58
CA SER A 131 -1.20 4.73 19.61
C SER A 131 0.21 5.08 20.09
N GLN A 132 1.24 4.42 19.57
CA GLN A 132 2.65 4.62 19.92
C GLN A 132 3.42 5.18 18.74
N PRO A 133 4.46 6.01 18.98
CA PRO A 133 5.32 6.49 17.89
C PRO A 133 5.93 5.31 17.14
N GLN A 134 5.83 5.34 15.84
CA GLN A 134 6.42 4.35 14.94
C GLN A 134 7.74 4.91 14.41
N ASN A 135 8.79 4.16 14.58
CA ASN A 135 10.11 4.55 14.09
C ASN A 135 10.52 3.73 12.89
#